data_0eade96ee48291fcb4daa9bcb2215007
#
_entry.id   0eade96ee48291fcb4daa9bcb2215007
#
_cell.length_a   1.000
_cell.length_b   1.000
_cell.length_c   1.000
_cell.angle_alpha   90.00
_cell.angle_beta   90.00
_cell.angle_gamma   90.00
#
_symmetry.space_group_name_H-M   'P 1'
#
loop_
_entity.id
_entity.type
_entity.pdbx_description
1 polymer ?
#
loop_
_entity_poly.entity_id
_entity_poly.type
_entity_poly.pdbx_seq_one_letter_code
_entity_poly.pdbx_strand_id
1 'polypeptide(L)'
;MIIGAIGPSLMVDKFSIVARDIPEVTIRPLWYETMLEAPRIAAERQMEVDALYFSGTSPYFLAASAVQPLVPWFYLDRPVSGLPFAFLEARRFLAGPVDLSIDTLSELDINDSVLDFDFPIGNLYTYPLRPSVHYDDDLIGFHLSHLRSGQTKLCMTCAYVVYRKLREMGFPVFLISPTIRAIREAMTSSLKVLESSDEDHLKLVVGLFVPELPSVPEDQREETAHALRR
;
A
#
# COMPACT_ATOMS: atom_id res chain seq x y z
N MET A 1 13.53 -11.29 -17.01
CA MET A 1 12.13 -10.82 -16.86
C MET A 1 12.12 -9.37 -16.40
N ILE A 2 11.31 -8.53 -17.03
CA ILE A 2 11.17 -7.10 -16.67
C ILE A 2 9.87 -6.93 -15.89
N ILE A 3 9.97 -6.44 -14.64
CA ILE A 3 8.81 -6.14 -13.79
C ILE A 3 8.64 -4.63 -13.68
N GLY A 4 7.48 -4.12 -14.10
CA GLY A 4 7.11 -2.72 -13.90
C GLY A 4 6.64 -2.48 -12.46
N ALA A 5 7.43 -1.78 -11.66
CA ALA A 5 7.07 -1.49 -10.27
C ALA A 5 6.33 -0.15 -10.18
N ILE A 6 5.02 -0.20 -9.89
CA ILE A 6 4.14 0.97 -9.78
C ILE A 6 3.99 1.38 -8.32
N GLY A 7 4.38 2.60 -7.98
CA GLY A 7 4.29 3.09 -6.61
C GLY A 7 4.97 4.43 -6.38
N PRO A 8 4.92 4.95 -5.16
CA PRO A 8 5.74 6.10 -4.78
C PRO A 8 7.23 5.73 -4.83
N SER A 9 8.11 6.71 -5.08
CA SER A 9 9.55 6.48 -5.28
C SER A 9 10.18 5.61 -4.20
N LEU A 10 9.88 5.87 -2.92
CA LEU A 10 10.37 5.10 -1.78
C LEU A 10 10.09 3.59 -1.92
N MET A 11 8.92 3.22 -2.42
CA MET A 11 8.54 1.82 -2.58
C MET A 11 9.19 1.18 -3.81
N VAL A 12 9.26 1.93 -4.91
CA VAL A 12 9.93 1.47 -6.14
C VAL A 12 11.43 1.25 -5.89
N ASP A 13 12.06 2.09 -5.08
CA ASP A 13 13.46 1.91 -4.66
C ASP A 13 13.65 0.61 -3.85
N LYS A 14 12.70 0.28 -2.97
CA LYS A 14 12.73 -1.00 -2.22
C LYS A 14 12.61 -2.22 -3.15
N PHE A 15 11.73 -2.17 -4.16
CA PHE A 15 11.67 -3.21 -5.18
C PHE A 15 12.99 -3.35 -5.93
N SER A 16 13.61 -2.24 -6.30
CA SER A 16 14.91 -2.23 -6.99
C SER A 16 16.03 -2.81 -6.12
N ILE A 17 16.01 -2.56 -4.80
CA ILE A 17 16.94 -3.17 -3.85
C ILE A 17 16.76 -4.68 -3.81
N VAL A 18 15.53 -5.16 -3.71
CA VAL A 18 15.22 -6.60 -3.65
C VAL A 18 15.62 -7.31 -4.92
N ALA A 19 15.37 -6.71 -6.09
CA ALA A 19 15.69 -7.30 -7.39
C ALA A 19 17.19 -7.52 -7.62
N ARG A 20 18.07 -6.82 -6.90
CA ARG A 20 19.53 -7.08 -6.97
C ARG A 20 19.92 -8.50 -6.54
N ASP A 21 19.10 -9.09 -5.67
CA ASP A 21 19.31 -10.45 -5.15
C ASP A 21 18.56 -11.52 -5.99
N ILE A 22 17.89 -11.12 -7.08
CA ILE A 22 17.11 -12.00 -7.98
C ILE A 22 17.61 -11.78 -9.42
N PRO A 23 18.64 -12.52 -9.86
CA PRO A 23 19.36 -12.24 -11.12
C PRO A 23 18.49 -12.20 -12.38
N GLU A 24 17.40 -12.97 -12.41
CA GLU A 24 16.46 -13.06 -13.53
C GLU A 24 15.47 -11.89 -13.59
N VAL A 25 15.46 -10.99 -12.60
CA VAL A 25 14.52 -9.87 -12.51
C VAL A 25 15.21 -8.54 -12.73
N THR A 26 14.61 -7.73 -13.60
CA THR A 26 14.96 -6.31 -13.77
C THR A 26 13.74 -5.47 -13.41
N ILE A 27 13.88 -4.51 -12.52
CA ILE A 27 12.83 -3.56 -12.21
C ILE A 27 12.84 -2.40 -13.20
N ARG A 28 11.68 -2.17 -13.82
CA ARG A 28 11.38 -0.91 -14.50
C ARG A 28 10.63 -0.01 -13.53
N PRO A 29 11.21 1.10 -13.07
CA PRO A 29 10.55 2.00 -12.13
C PRO A 29 9.42 2.79 -12.83
N LEU A 30 8.23 2.76 -12.25
CA LEU A 30 7.03 3.44 -12.71
C LEU A 30 6.45 4.23 -11.54
N TRP A 31 7.01 5.42 -11.27
CA TRP A 31 6.63 6.22 -10.12
C TRP A 31 5.34 6.99 -10.34
N TYR A 32 4.66 7.27 -9.24
CA TYR A 32 3.58 8.24 -9.17
C TYR A 32 3.77 9.17 -7.96
N GLU A 33 3.23 10.38 -8.06
CA GLU A 33 3.11 11.32 -6.94
C GLU A 33 1.82 11.08 -6.16
N THR A 34 0.77 10.63 -6.82
CA THR A 34 -0.51 10.22 -6.25
C THR A 34 -0.95 8.89 -6.84
N MET A 35 -1.61 8.05 -6.04
CA MET A 35 -2.10 6.75 -6.50
C MET A 35 -3.14 6.85 -7.63
N LEU A 36 -3.76 8.03 -7.83
CA LEU A 36 -4.69 8.30 -8.94
C LEU A 36 -4.03 8.16 -10.32
N GLU A 37 -2.70 8.23 -10.40
CA GLU A 37 -1.96 8.02 -11.63
C GLU A 37 -1.75 6.55 -11.98
N ALA A 38 -1.94 5.62 -11.02
CA ALA A 38 -1.69 4.20 -11.22
C ALA A 38 -2.47 3.59 -12.40
N PRO A 39 -3.77 3.89 -12.63
CA PRO A 39 -4.50 3.39 -13.79
C PRO A 39 -3.88 3.83 -15.12
N ARG A 40 -3.54 5.12 -15.25
CA ARG A 40 -2.92 5.66 -16.47
C ARG A 40 -1.57 5.00 -16.72
N ILE A 41 -0.73 4.91 -15.68
CA ILE A 41 0.60 4.29 -15.80
C ILE A 41 0.47 2.82 -16.20
N ALA A 42 -0.46 2.07 -15.59
CA ALA A 42 -0.69 0.68 -15.94
C ALA A 42 -1.16 0.54 -17.40
N ALA A 43 -2.11 1.35 -17.85
CA ALA A 43 -2.60 1.33 -19.23
C ALA A 43 -1.49 1.59 -20.25
N GLU A 44 -0.63 2.60 -20.00
CA GLU A 44 0.40 3.02 -20.94
C GLU A 44 1.61 2.09 -20.95
N ARG A 45 1.92 1.44 -19.80
CA ARG A 45 3.23 0.77 -19.61
C ARG A 45 3.18 -0.75 -19.51
N GLN A 46 2.00 -1.36 -19.33
CA GLN A 46 1.93 -2.81 -19.15
C GLN A 46 2.50 -3.62 -20.33
N MET A 47 2.42 -3.11 -21.54
CA MET A 47 2.97 -3.79 -22.74
C MET A 47 4.49 -3.67 -22.89
N GLU A 48 5.16 -2.92 -22.02
CA GLU A 48 6.60 -2.74 -22.02
C GLU A 48 7.32 -3.63 -21.01
N VAL A 49 6.57 -4.48 -20.29
CA VAL A 49 7.06 -5.31 -19.18
C VAL A 49 6.41 -6.69 -19.21
N ASP A 50 7.02 -7.65 -18.53
CA ASP A 50 6.48 -9.02 -18.43
C ASP A 50 5.42 -9.15 -17.33
N ALA A 51 5.46 -8.27 -16.32
CA ALA A 51 4.46 -8.17 -15.26
C ALA A 51 4.45 -6.78 -14.64
N LEU A 52 3.35 -6.40 -13.99
CA LEU A 52 3.25 -5.21 -13.14
C LEU A 52 3.21 -5.60 -11.67
N TYR A 53 3.93 -4.86 -10.83
CA TYR A 53 3.91 -5.01 -9.39
C TYR A 53 3.57 -3.68 -8.71
N PHE A 54 2.40 -3.63 -8.09
CA PHE A 54 1.92 -2.43 -7.39
C PHE A 54 2.45 -2.38 -5.96
N SER A 55 2.77 -1.19 -5.50
CA SER A 55 3.32 -0.96 -4.16
C SER A 55 2.35 -1.25 -3.01
N GLY A 56 1.08 -1.51 -3.31
CA GLY A 56 0.06 -1.80 -2.33
C GLY A 56 -1.30 -2.10 -2.95
N THR A 57 -2.24 -2.44 -2.08
CA THR A 57 -3.61 -2.85 -2.43
C THR A 57 -4.40 -1.71 -3.10
N SER A 58 -4.33 -0.48 -2.56
CA SER A 58 -5.11 0.66 -3.06
C SER A 58 -4.80 1.03 -4.50
N PRO A 59 -3.53 1.27 -4.92
CA PRO A 59 -3.21 1.58 -6.30
C PRO A 59 -3.53 0.41 -7.25
N TYR A 60 -3.42 -0.85 -6.79
CA TYR A 60 -3.81 -2.01 -7.58
C TYR A 60 -5.30 -2.01 -7.88
N PHE A 61 -6.16 -1.90 -6.85
CA PHE A 61 -7.61 -1.93 -7.06
C PHE A 61 -8.09 -0.73 -7.88
N LEU A 62 -7.50 0.43 -7.68
CA LEU A 62 -7.82 1.61 -8.47
C LEU A 62 -7.48 1.38 -9.95
N ALA A 63 -6.32 0.80 -10.25
CA ALA A 63 -5.95 0.45 -11.61
C ALA A 63 -6.84 -0.66 -12.19
N ALA A 64 -7.10 -1.73 -11.44
CA ALA A 64 -7.91 -2.86 -11.89
C ALA A 64 -9.39 -2.51 -12.13
N SER A 65 -9.89 -1.46 -11.49
CA SER A 65 -11.25 -0.96 -11.74
C SER A 65 -11.40 -0.21 -13.07
N ALA A 66 -10.29 0.27 -13.66
CA ALA A 66 -10.29 1.15 -14.84
C ALA A 66 -9.57 0.56 -16.05
N VAL A 67 -8.68 -0.41 -15.86
CA VAL A 67 -7.80 -0.95 -16.90
C VAL A 67 -7.84 -2.47 -16.90
N GLN A 68 -8.00 -3.05 -18.08
CA GLN A 68 -7.90 -4.51 -18.23
C GLN A 68 -6.44 -4.94 -18.21
N PRO A 69 -6.04 -5.89 -17.33
CA PRO A 69 -4.71 -6.47 -17.35
C PRO A 69 -4.43 -7.22 -18.66
N LEU A 70 -3.32 -6.90 -19.32
CA LEU A 70 -2.80 -7.60 -20.51
C LEU A 70 -1.56 -8.45 -20.20
N VAL A 71 -0.97 -8.21 -19.05
CA VAL A 71 0.12 -8.98 -18.43
C VAL A 71 -0.26 -9.31 -16.99
N PRO A 72 0.40 -10.25 -16.31
CA PRO A 72 0.15 -10.52 -14.90
C PRO A 72 0.36 -9.27 -14.01
N TRP A 73 -0.58 -9.03 -13.11
CA TRP A 73 -0.52 -7.93 -12.15
C TRP A 73 -0.45 -8.49 -10.73
N PHE A 74 0.51 -8.01 -9.96
CA PHE A 74 0.72 -8.35 -8.55
C PHE A 74 0.70 -7.09 -7.70
N TYR A 75 0.51 -7.24 -6.41
CA TYR A 75 0.59 -6.15 -5.45
C TYR A 75 1.15 -6.62 -4.11
N LEU A 76 1.74 -5.71 -3.37
CA LEU A 76 2.07 -5.96 -1.98
C LEU A 76 0.78 -5.91 -1.15
N ASP A 77 0.58 -6.94 -0.37
CA ASP A 77 -0.48 -6.92 0.64
C ASP A 77 -0.09 -5.94 1.78
N ARG A 78 -0.96 -5.83 2.77
CA ARG A 78 -0.85 -4.89 3.88
C ARG A 78 0.56 -4.84 4.48
N PRO A 79 1.12 -3.63 4.74
CA PRO A 79 2.51 -3.47 5.21
C PRO A 79 2.68 -3.72 6.72
N VAL A 80 1.98 -4.71 7.28
CA VAL A 80 2.02 -5.04 8.73
C VAL A 80 3.45 -5.21 9.23
N SER A 81 4.31 -5.82 8.42
CA SER A 81 5.73 -6.03 8.76
C SER A 81 6.51 -4.73 9.05
N GLY A 82 5.95 -3.59 8.66
CA GLY A 82 6.53 -2.27 8.93
C GLY A 82 6.07 -1.64 10.24
N LEU A 83 4.96 -2.11 10.81
CA LEU A 83 4.38 -1.49 12.01
C LEU A 83 5.33 -1.50 13.22
N PRO A 84 6.05 -2.59 13.52
CA PRO A 84 7.04 -2.59 14.61
C PRO A 84 8.12 -1.53 14.47
N PHE A 85 8.55 -1.23 13.24
CA PHE A 85 9.55 -0.20 12.99
C PHE A 85 8.99 1.21 13.19
N ALA A 86 7.73 1.43 12.79
CA ALA A 86 7.03 2.68 13.07
C ALA A 86 6.86 2.88 14.59
N PHE A 87 6.52 1.83 15.34
CA PHE A 87 6.46 1.85 16.79
C PHE A 87 7.83 2.17 17.42
N LEU A 88 8.90 1.53 16.95
CA LEU A 88 10.24 1.77 17.45
C LEU A 88 10.69 3.22 17.21
N GLU A 89 10.37 3.77 16.05
CA GLU A 89 10.67 5.16 15.72
C GLU A 89 9.86 6.12 16.61
N ALA A 90 8.56 5.88 16.78
CA ALA A 90 7.69 6.68 17.63
C ALA A 90 8.10 6.64 19.11
N ARG A 91 8.54 5.49 19.61
CA ARG A 91 8.96 5.29 21.02
C ARG A 91 10.08 6.24 21.46
N ARG A 92 10.91 6.70 20.53
CA ARG A 92 11.98 7.68 20.83
C ARG A 92 11.46 9.03 21.29
N PHE A 93 10.21 9.34 21.00
CA PHE A 93 9.58 10.61 21.32
C PHE A 93 8.53 10.51 22.43
N LEU A 94 8.37 9.33 23.06
CA LEU A 94 7.29 9.06 23.99
C LEU A 94 7.83 8.60 25.36
N ALA A 95 7.24 9.19 26.42
CA ALA A 95 7.59 8.87 27.80
C ALA A 95 6.59 7.88 28.47
N GLY A 96 5.55 7.39 27.77
CA GLY A 96 4.51 6.53 28.31
C GLY A 96 3.46 6.18 27.28
N PRO A 97 2.28 5.66 27.71
CA PRO A 97 1.20 5.31 26.79
C PRO A 97 0.75 6.49 25.92
N VAL A 98 0.51 6.23 24.64
CA VAL A 98 0.17 7.24 23.66
C VAL A 98 -1.14 6.95 22.96
N ASP A 99 -1.98 7.99 22.86
CA ASP A 99 -3.14 7.96 22.00
C ASP A 99 -2.71 8.23 20.56
N LEU A 100 -3.08 7.31 19.66
CA LEU A 100 -2.66 7.39 18.27
C LEU A 100 -3.76 7.00 17.28
N SER A 101 -3.63 7.48 16.06
CA SER A 101 -4.46 7.07 14.93
C SER A 101 -3.63 6.28 13.91
N ILE A 102 -4.19 5.17 13.43
CA ILE A 102 -3.57 4.30 12.39
C ILE A 102 -4.57 4.07 11.28
N ASP A 103 -4.13 4.19 10.04
CA ASP A 103 -4.94 3.88 8.86
C ASP A 103 -4.60 2.52 8.23
N THR A 104 -5.50 2.06 7.35
CA THR A 104 -5.30 0.96 6.38
C THR A 104 -5.18 -0.44 7.01
N LEU A 105 -4.60 -0.56 8.20
CA LEU A 105 -4.44 -1.85 8.89
C LEU A 105 -5.72 -2.25 9.64
N SER A 106 -5.93 -3.55 9.82
CA SER A 106 -7.00 -4.06 10.67
C SER A 106 -6.63 -3.90 12.15
N GLU A 107 -7.64 -3.78 13.01
CA GLU A 107 -7.41 -3.75 14.46
C GLU A 107 -6.72 -5.01 14.97
N LEU A 108 -6.98 -6.17 14.33
CA LEU A 108 -6.31 -7.43 14.68
C LEU A 108 -4.80 -7.33 14.40
N ASP A 109 -4.40 -6.90 13.19
CA ASP A 109 -2.99 -6.75 12.83
C ASP A 109 -2.26 -5.77 13.77
N ILE A 110 -2.96 -4.70 14.19
CA ILE A 110 -2.40 -3.71 15.12
C ILE A 110 -2.24 -4.32 16.50
N ASN A 111 -3.27 -4.99 17.02
CA ASN A 111 -3.27 -5.59 18.34
C ASN A 111 -2.21 -6.69 18.47
N ASP A 112 -2.06 -7.55 17.46
CA ASP A 112 -1.01 -8.57 17.44
C ASP A 112 0.38 -7.92 17.50
N SER A 113 0.62 -6.88 16.70
CA SER A 113 1.89 -6.14 16.74
C SER A 113 2.13 -5.42 18.08
N VAL A 114 1.08 -4.91 18.72
CA VAL A 114 1.18 -4.28 20.05
C VAL A 114 1.60 -5.31 21.11
N LEU A 115 1.01 -6.49 21.08
CA LEU A 115 1.34 -7.59 22.00
C LEU A 115 2.78 -8.08 21.77
N ASP A 116 3.18 -8.27 20.52
CA ASP A 116 4.51 -8.76 20.17
C ASP A 116 5.64 -7.81 20.61
N PHE A 117 5.40 -6.49 20.57
CA PHE A 117 6.41 -5.46 20.80
C PHE A 117 6.22 -4.65 22.08
N ASP A 118 5.22 -4.98 22.89
CA ASP A 118 4.89 -4.26 24.13
C ASP A 118 4.90 -2.74 23.93
N PHE A 119 4.23 -2.28 22.86
CA PHE A 119 4.14 -0.86 22.58
C PHE A 119 3.04 -0.23 23.42
N PRO A 120 3.37 0.82 24.21
CA PRO A 120 2.41 1.40 25.14
C PRO A 120 1.38 2.27 24.41
N ILE A 121 0.25 1.67 24.01
CA ILE A 121 -0.91 2.39 23.42
C ILE A 121 -1.89 2.78 24.52
N GLY A 122 -2.38 4.02 24.46
CA GLY A 122 -3.56 4.51 25.15
C GLY A 122 -4.82 4.25 24.31
N ASN A 123 -5.45 5.30 23.79
CA ASN A 123 -6.55 5.15 22.86
C ASN A 123 -6.04 4.94 21.43
N LEU A 124 -6.66 3.99 20.74
CA LEU A 124 -6.38 3.69 19.32
C LEU A 124 -7.60 4.09 18.47
N TYR A 125 -7.34 4.88 17.43
CA TYR A 125 -8.32 5.25 16.42
C TYR A 125 -7.88 4.67 15.07
N THR A 126 -8.78 3.93 14.41
CA THR A 126 -8.45 3.23 13.16
C THR A 126 -9.31 3.74 12.00
N TYR A 127 -8.73 3.76 10.80
CA TYR A 127 -9.44 3.99 9.54
C TYR A 127 -9.24 2.78 8.63
N PRO A 128 -10.31 2.05 8.30
CA PRO A 128 -10.19 0.84 7.50
C PRO A 128 -9.81 1.14 6.04
N LEU A 129 -9.19 0.17 5.38
CA LEU A 129 -8.91 0.24 3.96
C LEU A 129 -10.23 0.34 3.15
N ARG A 130 -10.43 1.46 2.46
CA ARG A 130 -11.57 1.73 1.57
C ARG A 130 -11.08 2.46 0.32
N PRO A 131 -10.45 1.75 -0.65
CA PRO A 131 -9.89 2.38 -1.83
C PRO A 131 -10.94 3.20 -2.58
N SER A 132 -10.66 4.48 -2.78
CA SER A 132 -11.48 5.42 -3.54
C SER A 132 -10.59 6.50 -4.13
N VAL A 133 -11.13 7.32 -5.05
CA VAL A 133 -10.41 8.47 -5.61
C VAL A 133 -10.09 9.55 -4.57
N HIS A 134 -10.82 9.59 -3.46
CA HIS A 134 -10.64 10.54 -2.35
C HIS A 134 -9.87 9.94 -1.17
N TYR A 135 -9.38 8.70 -1.29
CA TYR A 135 -8.84 7.95 -0.16
C TYR A 135 -7.70 8.67 0.57
N ASP A 136 -6.76 9.28 -0.15
CA ASP A 136 -5.66 10.03 0.48
C ASP A 136 -6.16 11.25 1.26
N ASP A 137 -7.17 11.97 0.74
CA ASP A 137 -7.74 13.15 1.41
C ASP A 137 -8.59 12.72 2.62
N ASP A 138 -9.31 11.61 2.53
CA ASP A 138 -10.06 11.02 3.65
C ASP A 138 -9.12 10.64 4.80
N LEU A 139 -7.98 10.00 4.49
CA LEU A 139 -6.96 9.63 5.48
C LEU A 139 -6.34 10.86 6.14
N ILE A 140 -6.01 11.89 5.34
CA ILE A 140 -5.50 13.16 5.86
C ILE A 140 -6.53 13.79 6.79
N GLY A 141 -7.79 13.87 6.37
CA GLY A 141 -8.90 14.40 7.18
C GLY A 141 -9.08 13.65 8.49
N PHE A 142 -9.04 12.31 8.43
CA PHE A 142 -9.12 11.44 9.60
C PHE A 142 -8.01 11.75 10.62
N HIS A 143 -6.75 11.70 10.20
CA HIS A 143 -5.64 11.99 11.10
C HIS A 143 -5.64 13.41 11.64
N LEU A 144 -5.91 14.41 10.78
CA LEU A 144 -5.98 15.81 11.20
C LEU A 144 -7.08 16.09 12.20
N SER A 145 -8.25 15.43 12.08
CA SER A 145 -9.34 15.60 13.04
C SER A 145 -8.92 15.20 14.45
N HIS A 146 -8.25 14.05 14.59
CA HIS A 146 -7.77 13.54 15.88
C HIS A 146 -6.57 14.31 16.43
N LEU A 147 -5.61 14.68 15.58
CA LEU A 147 -4.43 15.44 15.99
C LEU A 147 -4.79 16.86 16.44
N ARG A 148 -5.66 17.58 15.70
CA ARG A 148 -6.08 18.95 16.03
C ARG A 148 -6.99 19.05 17.23
N SER A 149 -7.82 18.04 17.44
CA SER A 149 -8.67 17.95 18.66
C SER A 149 -7.89 17.57 19.92
N GLY A 150 -6.62 17.12 19.77
CA GLY A 150 -5.82 16.60 20.87
C GLY A 150 -6.20 15.20 21.33
N GLN A 151 -7.07 14.51 20.58
CA GLN A 151 -7.44 13.12 20.86
C GLN A 151 -6.27 12.15 20.62
N THR A 152 -5.36 12.48 19.68
CA THR A 152 -4.14 11.72 19.46
C THR A 152 -2.91 12.64 19.53
N LYS A 153 -1.80 12.08 19.96
CA LYS A 153 -0.51 12.80 20.00
C LYS A 153 0.35 12.56 18.76
N LEU A 154 0.07 11.48 18.05
CA LEU A 154 0.76 11.11 16.81
C LEU A 154 -0.16 10.27 15.93
N CYS A 155 0.24 10.10 14.68
CA CYS A 155 -0.41 9.18 13.76
C CYS A 155 0.59 8.28 13.04
N MET A 156 0.09 7.13 12.56
CA MET A 156 0.84 6.20 11.74
C MET A 156 0.03 5.91 10.47
N THR A 157 0.68 5.92 9.32
CA THR A 157 0.00 5.74 8.03
C THR A 157 0.77 4.80 7.12
N CYS A 158 0.03 4.00 6.35
CA CYS A 158 0.58 3.18 5.28
C CYS A 158 0.70 3.95 3.96
N ALA A 159 0.05 5.11 3.84
CA ALA A 159 0.03 5.92 2.62
C ALA A 159 1.17 6.94 2.61
N TYR A 160 2.13 6.77 1.69
CA TYR A 160 3.29 7.67 1.60
C TYR A 160 2.91 9.13 1.33
N VAL A 161 1.87 9.38 0.54
CA VAL A 161 1.37 10.73 0.25
C VAL A 161 0.84 11.39 1.51
N VAL A 162 0.07 10.65 2.32
CA VAL A 162 -0.47 11.11 3.61
C VAL A 162 0.66 11.42 4.59
N TYR A 163 1.63 10.49 4.71
CA TYR A 163 2.84 10.70 5.51
C TYR A 163 3.56 12.00 5.14
N ARG A 164 3.83 12.21 3.85
CA ARG A 164 4.53 13.41 3.37
C ARG A 164 3.76 14.68 3.70
N LYS A 165 2.46 14.75 3.37
CA LYS A 165 1.61 15.92 3.62
C LYS A 165 1.51 16.27 5.12
N LEU A 166 1.27 15.28 5.98
CA LEU A 166 1.17 15.52 7.42
C LEU A 166 2.51 15.97 8.03
N ARG A 167 3.61 15.41 7.54
CA ARG A 167 4.96 15.80 7.97
C ARG A 167 5.30 17.22 7.55
N GLU A 168 4.97 17.65 6.33
CA GLU A 168 5.14 19.01 5.83
C GLU A 168 4.31 20.01 6.65
N MET A 169 3.15 19.60 7.17
CA MET A 169 2.32 20.38 8.08
C MET A 169 2.85 20.43 9.52
N GLY A 170 3.95 19.71 9.83
CA GLY A 170 4.59 19.69 11.14
C GLY A 170 3.96 18.73 12.15
N PHE A 171 3.08 17.83 11.72
CA PHE A 171 2.49 16.84 12.62
C PHE A 171 3.41 15.64 12.87
N PRO A 172 3.36 15.02 14.06
CA PRO A 172 4.12 13.81 14.38
C PRO A 172 3.49 12.59 13.70
N VAL A 173 4.00 12.26 12.52
CA VAL A 173 3.54 11.16 11.68
C VAL A 173 4.67 10.16 11.42
N PHE A 174 4.34 8.87 11.46
CA PHE A 174 5.27 7.76 11.21
C PHE A 174 4.75 6.89 10.06
N LEU A 175 5.66 6.54 9.15
CA LEU A 175 5.31 5.73 7.98
C LEU A 175 5.39 4.24 8.31
N ILE A 176 4.30 3.53 8.10
CA ILE A 176 4.28 2.07 8.11
C ILE A 176 4.63 1.59 6.71
N SER A 177 5.83 1.07 6.53
CA SER A 177 6.33 0.63 5.23
C SER A 177 6.83 -0.81 5.30
N PRO A 178 6.47 -1.68 4.35
CA PRO A 178 6.88 -3.08 4.38
C PRO A 178 8.40 -3.22 4.44
N THR A 179 8.86 -4.25 5.14
CA THR A 179 10.30 -4.56 5.23
C THR A 179 10.83 -5.08 3.89
N ILE A 180 12.13 -4.93 3.67
CA ILE A 180 12.83 -5.53 2.51
C ILE A 180 12.60 -7.04 2.46
N ARG A 181 12.59 -7.71 3.62
CA ARG A 181 12.31 -9.15 3.70
C ARG A 181 10.90 -9.49 3.21
N ALA A 182 9.89 -8.77 3.68
CA ALA A 182 8.50 -9.00 3.26
C ALA A 182 8.31 -8.76 1.75
N ILE A 183 8.95 -7.72 1.21
CA ILE A 183 8.94 -7.46 -0.24
C ILE A 183 9.62 -8.62 -1.00
N ARG A 184 10.76 -9.11 -0.53
CA ARG A 184 11.47 -10.24 -1.15
C ARG A 184 10.61 -11.50 -1.17
N GLU A 185 10.01 -11.86 -0.04
CA GLU A 185 9.13 -13.02 0.08
C GLU A 185 7.93 -12.92 -0.87
N ALA A 186 7.28 -11.75 -0.93
CA ALA A 186 6.16 -11.50 -1.82
C ALA A 186 6.57 -11.57 -3.30
N MET A 187 7.68 -10.92 -3.70
CA MET A 187 8.19 -10.99 -5.07
C MET A 187 8.56 -12.42 -5.47
N THR A 188 9.29 -13.15 -4.63
CA THR A 188 9.68 -14.54 -4.90
C THR A 188 8.45 -15.44 -5.07
N SER A 189 7.41 -15.24 -4.27
CA SER A 189 6.15 -16.00 -4.39
C SER A 189 5.44 -15.68 -5.71
N SER A 190 5.42 -14.42 -6.14
CA SER A 190 4.82 -14.01 -7.42
C SER A 190 5.58 -14.57 -8.62
N LEU A 191 6.91 -14.64 -8.55
CA LEU A 191 7.75 -15.23 -9.61
C LEU A 191 7.46 -16.71 -9.81
N LYS A 192 7.30 -17.48 -8.73
CA LYS A 192 6.92 -18.90 -8.80
C LYS A 192 5.58 -19.11 -9.51
N VAL A 193 4.63 -18.20 -9.32
CA VAL A 193 3.34 -18.23 -10.03
C VAL A 193 3.55 -17.98 -11.53
N LEU A 194 4.42 -17.05 -11.91
CA LEU A 194 4.74 -16.78 -13.32
C LEU A 194 5.42 -17.97 -13.99
N GLU A 195 6.42 -18.58 -13.35
CA GLU A 195 7.15 -19.74 -13.85
C GLU A 195 6.23 -20.96 -14.04
N SER A 196 5.35 -21.24 -13.08
CA SER A 196 4.40 -22.36 -13.19
C SER A 196 3.33 -22.16 -14.27
N SER A 197 3.09 -20.94 -14.72
CA SER A 197 2.13 -20.62 -15.78
C SER A 197 2.70 -20.85 -17.18
N ASP A 198 4.02 -20.88 -17.35
CA ASP A 198 4.68 -21.14 -18.63
C ASP A 198 4.75 -22.66 -18.96
N GLU A 199 4.72 -23.53 -17.95
CA GLU A 199 4.81 -25.00 -18.17
C GLU A 199 3.48 -25.67 -18.56
N ASP A 200 2.35 -25.07 -18.21
CA ASP A 200 1.03 -25.54 -18.62
C ASP A 200 0.27 -24.38 -19.26
N HIS A 201 -0.27 -24.56 -20.46
CA HIS A 201 -1.20 -23.62 -21.13
C HIS A 201 -2.51 -23.37 -20.35
N LEU A 202 -2.42 -23.29 -19.06
CA LEU A 202 -3.46 -22.84 -18.17
C LEU A 202 -3.55 -21.33 -18.28
N LYS A 203 -4.66 -20.85 -18.82
CA LYS A 203 -5.16 -19.52 -18.51
C LYS A 203 -5.28 -19.45 -17.01
N LEU A 204 -4.21 -19.00 -16.35
CA LEU A 204 -4.27 -18.69 -14.94
C LEU A 204 -5.17 -17.46 -14.83
N VAL A 205 -6.42 -17.69 -14.60
CA VAL A 205 -7.23 -16.74 -13.86
C VAL A 205 -6.50 -16.65 -12.52
N VAL A 206 -5.71 -15.61 -12.33
CA VAL A 206 -5.17 -15.27 -11.02
C VAL A 206 -6.39 -15.19 -10.13
N GLY A 207 -6.66 -16.28 -9.44
CA GLY A 207 -7.71 -16.36 -8.44
C GLY A 207 -7.28 -15.42 -7.34
N LEU A 208 -7.71 -14.19 -7.48
CA LEU A 208 -7.76 -13.24 -6.42
C LEU A 208 -8.37 -13.95 -5.22
N PHE A 209 -7.60 -14.12 -4.16
CA PHE A 209 -8.16 -14.05 -2.84
C PHE A 209 -8.65 -12.61 -2.69
N VAL A 210 -9.87 -12.39 -3.14
CA VAL A 210 -10.65 -11.22 -2.78
C VAL A 210 -11.17 -11.56 -1.38
N PRO A 211 -10.61 -10.99 -0.29
CA PRO A 211 -11.43 -10.88 0.90
C PRO A 211 -12.68 -10.13 0.42
N GLU A 212 -13.87 -10.57 0.81
CA GLU A 212 -15.10 -9.87 0.50
C GLU A 212 -14.96 -8.42 0.94
N LEU A 213 -14.51 -7.57 0.01
CA LEU A 213 -14.55 -6.13 0.21
C LEU A 213 -16.04 -5.78 0.23
N PRO A 214 -16.50 -5.00 1.22
CA PRO A 214 -17.83 -4.46 1.18
C PRO A 214 -17.99 -3.80 -0.19
N SER A 215 -19.02 -4.19 -0.91
CA SER A 215 -19.34 -3.69 -2.25
C SER A 215 -19.25 -2.17 -2.24
N VAL A 216 -18.38 -1.61 -3.09
CA VAL A 216 -18.38 -0.16 -3.32
C VAL A 216 -19.80 0.21 -3.74
N PRO A 217 -20.49 1.08 -3.01
CA PRO A 217 -21.84 1.50 -3.32
C PRO A 217 -21.93 1.93 -4.79
N GLU A 218 -23.03 1.61 -5.47
CA GLU A 218 -23.18 1.81 -6.91
C GLU A 218 -23.05 3.28 -7.33
N ASP A 219 -23.40 4.20 -6.43
CA ASP A 219 -23.26 5.65 -6.54
C ASP A 219 -21.80 6.12 -6.64
N GLN A 220 -20.86 5.41 -6.03
CA GLN A 220 -19.42 5.73 -6.08
C GLN A 220 -18.71 5.16 -7.32
N ARG A 221 -19.30 4.18 -8.02
CA ARG A 221 -18.70 3.58 -9.23
C ARG A 221 -18.74 4.54 -10.41
N GLU A 222 -19.82 5.31 -10.56
CA GLU A 222 -19.95 6.30 -11.65
C GLU A 222 -19.01 7.49 -11.43
N GLU A 223 -18.84 7.95 -10.21
CA GLU A 223 -17.94 9.06 -9.86
C GLU A 223 -16.47 8.71 -10.11
N THR A 224 -16.08 7.49 -9.76
CA THR A 224 -14.73 6.95 -10.00
C THR A 224 -14.45 6.85 -11.51
N ALA A 225 -15.41 6.35 -12.30
CA ALA A 225 -15.26 6.23 -13.74
C ALA A 225 -15.21 7.60 -14.46
N HIS A 226 -15.87 8.62 -13.91
CA HIS A 226 -15.88 9.96 -14.49
C HIS A 226 -14.59 10.75 -14.16
N ALA A 227 -14.04 10.59 -12.96
CA ALA A 227 -12.79 11.23 -12.55
C ALA A 227 -11.56 10.68 -13.30
N LEU A 228 -11.61 9.42 -13.74
CA LEU A 228 -10.51 8.75 -14.46
C LEU A 228 -10.53 9.05 -15.99
N ARG A 229 -11.58 9.71 -16.51
CA ARG A 229 -11.70 10.10 -17.95
C ARG A 229 -11.29 11.54 -18.24
N ARG A 230 -10.89 12.30 -17.25
CA ARG A 230 -10.34 13.65 -17.36
C ARG A 230 -8.84 13.64 -17.15
#